data_9e39e01524baff4624da14ecd22ee4bf
#
_entry.id   9e39e01524baff4624da14ecd22ee4bf
#
_cell.length_a   1.000
_cell.length_b   1.000
_cell.length_c   1.000
_cell.angle_alpha   90.00
_cell.angle_beta   90.00
_cell.angle_gamma   90.00
#
_symmetry.space_group_name_H-M   'P 1'
#
loop_
_entity.id
_entity.type
_entity.pdbx_description
1 polymer ?
#
loop_
_entity_poly.entity_id
_entity_poly.type
_entity_poly.pdbx_seq_one_letter_code
_entity_poly.pdbx_strand_id
1 'polypeptide(L)' 'EKKRSFDELVLLVMRELTKSNPQGHVHAQELYAAVNLVRRVPPAPLFFLLETNPAFKHVGDLHYRLDEDLE' A
#
# COMPACT_ATOMS: atom_id res chain seq x y z
N GLU A 1 -0.28 18.46 -16.21
CA GLU A 1 -0.64 17.29 -15.47
C GLU A 1 0.43 16.76 -14.56
N LYS A 2 0.11 16.56 -13.33
CA LYS A 2 1.09 16.15 -12.36
C LYS A 2 1.14 14.66 -12.17
N LYS A 3 2.32 14.14 -11.99
CA LYS A 3 2.46 12.77 -11.61
C LYS A 3 2.13 12.62 -10.14
N ARG A 4 1.53 11.51 -9.79
CA ARG A 4 1.30 11.23 -8.40
C ARG A 4 2.61 10.91 -7.72
N SER A 5 2.76 11.33 -6.50
CA SER A 5 3.94 10.98 -5.73
C SER A 5 3.89 9.48 -5.43
N PHE A 6 5.04 8.95 -5.04
CA PHE A 6 5.11 7.55 -4.71
C PHE A 6 4.13 7.19 -3.59
N ASP A 7 4.03 8.05 -2.59
CA ASP A 7 3.12 7.81 -1.47
C ASP A 7 1.67 7.73 -1.95
N GLU A 8 1.29 8.65 -2.81
CA GLU A 8 -0.08 8.66 -3.31
C GLU A 8 -0.37 7.44 -4.15
N LEU A 9 0.60 7.02 -4.95
CA LEU A 9 0.41 5.85 -5.78
C LEU A 9 0.16 4.63 -4.92
N VAL A 10 0.98 4.42 -3.90
CA VAL A 10 0.84 3.26 -3.03
C VAL A 10 -0.49 3.32 -2.29
N LEU A 11 -0.87 4.50 -1.85
CA LEU A 11 -2.16 4.66 -1.17
C LEU A 11 -3.32 4.26 -2.05
N LEU A 12 -3.30 4.71 -3.30
CA LEU A 12 -4.37 4.37 -4.22
C LEU A 12 -4.44 2.88 -4.49
N VAL A 13 -3.29 2.27 -4.71
CA VAL A 13 -3.26 0.84 -4.97
C VAL A 13 -3.75 0.08 -3.75
N MET A 14 -3.31 0.49 -2.58
CA MET A 14 -3.73 -0.15 -1.34
C MET A 14 -5.23 -0.05 -1.14
N ARG A 15 -5.78 1.13 -1.45
CA ARG A 15 -7.22 1.33 -1.31
C ARG A 15 -7.99 0.41 -2.24
N GLU A 16 -7.52 0.26 -3.48
CA GLU A 16 -8.21 -0.61 -4.42
C GLU A 16 -8.12 -2.07 -3.99
N LEU A 17 -6.97 -2.48 -3.52
CA LEU A 17 -6.82 -3.85 -3.04
C LEU A 17 -7.69 -4.12 -1.83
N THR A 18 -7.80 -3.15 -0.94
CA THR A 18 -8.62 -3.29 0.25
C THR A 18 -10.08 -3.43 -0.12
N LYS A 19 -10.52 -2.70 -1.13
CA LYS A 19 -11.90 -2.82 -1.58
C LYS A 19 -12.20 -4.21 -2.09
N SER A 20 -11.24 -4.81 -2.79
CA SER A 20 -11.44 -6.13 -3.35
C SER A 20 -11.26 -7.24 -2.32
N ASN A 21 -10.70 -6.91 -1.19
CA ASN A 21 -10.36 -7.90 -0.19
C ASN A 21 -11.31 -7.83 0.98
N PRO A 22 -12.16 -8.84 1.17
CA PRO A 22 -13.14 -8.78 2.26
C PRO A 22 -12.52 -8.76 3.63
N GLN A 23 -11.27 -9.17 3.76
CA GLN A 23 -10.61 -9.16 5.06
C GLN A 23 -10.19 -7.76 5.48
N GLY A 24 -10.06 -6.87 4.53
CA GLY A 24 -9.67 -5.52 4.87
C GLY A 24 -8.18 -5.29 5.02
N HIS A 25 -7.37 -6.29 4.74
CA HIS A 25 -5.92 -6.13 4.78
C HIS A 25 -5.31 -6.83 3.58
N VAL A 26 -4.06 -6.48 3.28
CA VAL A 26 -3.41 -6.93 2.07
C VAL A 26 -2.01 -7.40 2.41
N HIS A 27 -1.58 -8.48 1.78
CA HIS A 27 -0.22 -8.95 1.95
C HIS A 27 0.74 -8.00 1.23
N ALA A 28 1.90 -7.77 1.85
CA ALA A 28 2.86 -6.83 1.29
C ALA A 28 3.28 -7.22 -0.12
N GLN A 29 3.40 -8.51 -0.39
CA GLN A 29 3.78 -8.94 -1.73
C GLN A 29 2.69 -8.67 -2.74
N GLU A 30 1.44 -8.80 -2.35
CA GLU A 30 0.34 -8.44 -3.22
C GLU A 30 0.38 -6.96 -3.56
N LEU A 31 0.61 -6.15 -2.56
CA LEU A 31 0.71 -4.72 -2.77
C LEU A 31 1.87 -4.39 -3.69
N TYR A 32 3.01 -5.02 -3.46
CA TYR A 32 4.17 -4.78 -4.26
C TYR A 32 3.91 -5.14 -5.73
N ALA A 33 3.31 -6.28 -5.96
CA ALA A 33 3.01 -6.70 -7.32
C ALA A 33 2.03 -5.74 -8.00
N ALA A 34 1.02 -5.32 -7.26
CA ALA A 34 0.03 -4.42 -7.83
C ALA A 34 0.63 -3.06 -8.16
N VAL A 35 1.48 -2.55 -7.29
CA VAL A 35 2.13 -1.28 -7.56
C VAL A 35 2.99 -1.38 -8.81
N ASN A 36 3.67 -2.50 -8.97
CA ASN A 36 4.53 -2.67 -10.13
C ASN A 36 3.76 -2.83 -11.43
N LEU A 37 2.50 -3.18 -11.36
CA LEU A 37 1.67 -3.20 -12.56
C LEU A 37 1.38 -1.78 -13.05
N VAL A 38 1.34 -0.85 -12.15
CA VAL A 38 1.08 0.54 -12.50
C VAL A 38 2.38 1.26 -12.78
N ARG A 39 3.38 1.03 -11.96
CA ARG A 39 4.63 1.74 -12.06
C ARG A 39 5.72 0.89 -11.45
N ARG A 40 6.78 0.66 -12.19
CA ARG A 40 7.85 -0.18 -11.71
C ARG A 40 8.62 0.52 -10.60
N VAL A 41 8.67 -0.10 -9.43
CA VAL A 41 9.39 0.47 -8.31
C VAL A 41 10.17 -0.64 -7.61
N PRO A 42 11.30 -0.31 -6.99
CA PRO A 42 12.05 -1.31 -6.22
C PRO A 42 11.33 -1.63 -4.92
N PRO A 43 11.63 -2.78 -4.32
CA PRO A 43 10.93 -3.20 -3.11
C PRO A 43 11.31 -2.40 -1.87
N ALA A 44 12.56 -1.97 -1.77
CA ALA A 44 13.02 -1.33 -0.54
C ALA A 44 12.23 -0.06 -0.20
N PRO A 45 12.05 0.88 -1.14
CA PRO A 45 11.27 2.08 -0.80
C PRO A 45 9.84 1.76 -0.45
N LEU A 46 9.27 0.74 -1.08
CA LEU A 46 7.90 0.38 -0.80
C LEU A 46 7.74 -0.13 0.63
N PHE A 47 8.61 -1.04 1.03
CA PHE A 47 8.53 -1.57 2.39
C PHE A 47 8.85 -0.51 3.42
N PHE A 48 9.79 0.37 3.10
CA PHE A 48 10.09 1.46 3.99
C PHE A 48 8.86 2.35 4.20
N LEU A 49 8.14 2.62 3.12
CA LEU A 49 6.93 3.42 3.20
C LEU A 49 5.88 2.72 4.06
N LEU A 50 5.72 1.43 3.88
CA LEU A 50 4.73 0.70 4.65
C LEU A 50 5.02 0.74 6.14
N GLU A 51 6.29 0.81 6.50
CA GLU A 51 6.66 0.81 7.91
C GLU A 51 6.67 2.20 8.52
N THR A 52 6.88 3.23 7.73
CA THR A 52 7.01 4.57 8.28
C THR A 52 5.77 5.42 8.10
N ASN A 53 4.93 5.08 7.14
CA ASN A 53 3.74 5.88 6.89
C ASN A 53 2.62 5.47 7.84
N PRO A 54 2.09 6.38 8.64
CA PRO A 54 1.05 6.01 9.61
C PRO A 54 -0.27 5.59 8.98
N ALA A 55 -0.45 5.85 7.70
CA ALA A 55 -1.67 5.41 7.03
C ALA A 55 -1.71 3.90 6.81
N PHE A 56 -0.57 3.23 6.94
CA PHE A 56 -0.51 1.79 6.75
C PHE A 56 -0.28 1.13 8.10
N LYS A 57 -1.16 0.22 8.47
CA LYS A 57 -1.07 -0.44 9.74
C LYS A 57 -0.65 -1.89 9.56
N HIS A 58 0.35 -2.30 10.29
CA HIS A 58 0.84 -3.67 10.23
C HIS A 58 -0.06 -4.56 11.10
N VAL A 59 -0.69 -5.54 10.50
CA VAL A 59 -1.67 -6.36 11.23
C VAL A 59 -1.29 -7.82 11.33
N GLY A 60 -0.16 -8.21 10.76
CA GLY A 60 0.29 -9.60 10.86
C GLY A 60 1.54 -9.75 10.07
N ASP A 61 1.99 -10.99 9.88
CA ASP A 61 3.20 -11.22 9.10
C ASP A 61 3.02 -10.67 7.70
N LEU A 62 3.70 -9.58 7.39
CA LEU A 62 3.66 -8.99 6.05
C LEU A 62 2.26 -8.62 5.59
N HIS A 63 1.31 -8.49 6.50
CA HIS A 63 -0.02 -8.02 6.16
C HIS A 63 -0.19 -6.60 6.65
N TYR A 64 -0.77 -5.75 5.81
CA TYR A 64 -0.97 -4.35 6.12
C TYR A 64 -2.39 -3.95 5.75
N ARG A 65 -2.90 -2.98 6.44
CA ARG A 65 -4.21 -2.44 6.12
C ARG A 65 -4.12 -0.92 6.09
N LEU A 66 -5.07 -0.33 5.40
CA LEU A 66 -5.14 1.11 5.31
C LEU A 66 -5.91 1.64 6.50
N ASP A 67 -5.30 2.54 7.25
CA ASP A 67 -5.93 3.11 8.41
C ASP A 67 -6.63 4.40 8.00
N GLU A 68 -7.90 4.29 7.73
CA GLU A 68 -8.68 5.44 7.27
C GLU A 68 -9.31 6.22 8.40
N ASP A 69 -9.09 5.78 9.60
CA ASP A 69 -9.57 6.53 10.75
C ASP A 69 -8.65 7.66 11.13
N LEU A 70 -7.59 7.79 10.38
CA LEU A 70 -6.64 8.84 10.67
C LEU A 70 -7.09 10.14 10.16
N GLU A 71 -8.11 10.57 10.23
CA GLU A 71 -8.50 11.81 9.65
C GLU A 71 -8.46 12.96 10.56
#